data_5b2e28cf4c2120a90e8e23651ca3ec2c
#
_entry.id   5b2e28cf4c2120a90e8e23651ca3ec2c
#
_cell.length_a   1.000
_cell.length_b   1.000
_cell.length_c   1.000
_cell.angle_alpha   90.00
_cell.angle_beta   90.00
_cell.angle_gamma   90.00
#
_symmetry.space_group_name_H-M   'P 1'
#
loop_
_entity.id
_entity.type
_entity.pdbx_description
1 polymer ?
#
loop_
_entity_poly.entity_id
_entity_poly.type
_entity_poly.pdbx_seq_one_letter_code
_entity_poly.pdbx_strand_id
1 'polypeptide(L)'
;IYVPWMSEAFKNQFLKKSTVLKASYEDHFILDWSYLGTYSTYNPRNPNRSYLQLALRAETAGNALYGLSKAAHFKQDEQGHYMLWRIPFAQYAKGDVNFTYHGIINPKHHLVGHIGLGVAVPYLNADVLPFEKRYFGGGANSVRGWQARTLGPGAYRNTKGGYAYDLQVGDIKLDMNLEYRFKVLSFLELAAFLDAGNIWTIKDYEEQPNGVFLWDQFYKQIAWSYGVGVRFDLSIFIFRVDFGVKLHDPSRIAEGKQWRTAGNGLGWKDDMTFHFAIGYPF
;
A
#
# COMPACT_ATOMS: atom_id res chain seq x y z
N ILE A 1 4.15 -1.37 -19.94
CA ILE A 1 3.92 0.10 -20.02
C ILE A 1 4.82 0.64 -21.11
N TYR A 2 4.31 1.55 -21.91
CA TYR A 2 5.06 2.25 -22.96
C TYR A 2 4.92 3.76 -22.75
N VAL A 3 6.04 4.46 -22.65
CA VAL A 3 6.09 5.93 -22.50
C VAL A 3 6.45 6.55 -23.85
N PRO A 4 5.48 7.02 -24.64
CA PRO A 4 5.69 7.39 -26.05
C PRO A 4 6.57 8.63 -26.23
N TRP A 5 6.66 9.50 -25.24
CA TRP A 5 7.48 10.71 -25.30
C TRP A 5 7.88 11.18 -23.90
N MET A 6 9.12 11.65 -23.80
CA MET A 6 9.67 12.22 -22.58
C MET A 6 10.71 13.29 -22.93
N SER A 7 10.62 14.47 -22.30
CA SER A 7 11.57 15.55 -22.59
C SER A 7 12.99 15.23 -22.09
N GLU A 8 14.01 15.65 -22.82
CA GLU A 8 15.41 15.47 -22.41
C GLU A 8 15.72 16.19 -21.09
N ALA A 9 15.08 17.33 -20.83
CA ALA A 9 15.21 18.05 -19.58
C ALA A 9 14.73 17.19 -18.40
N PHE A 10 13.57 16.52 -18.52
CA PHE A 10 13.04 15.62 -17.51
C PHE A 10 13.95 14.41 -17.29
N LYS A 11 14.40 13.75 -18.35
CA LYS A 11 15.33 12.63 -18.27
C LYS A 11 16.62 13.00 -17.53
N ASN A 12 17.24 14.13 -17.88
CA ASN A 12 18.50 14.55 -17.30
C ASN A 12 18.36 15.05 -15.85
N GLN A 13 17.26 15.69 -15.51
CA GLN A 13 17.06 16.30 -14.20
C GLN A 13 16.57 15.28 -13.15
N PHE A 14 15.72 14.32 -13.54
CA PHE A 14 15.04 13.44 -12.63
C PHE A 14 15.45 11.97 -12.78
N LEU A 15 15.45 11.41 -13.99
CA LEU A 15 15.66 9.97 -14.16
C LEU A 15 17.12 9.54 -13.98
N LYS A 16 18.08 10.37 -14.37
CA LYS A 16 19.52 10.04 -14.18
C LYS A 16 19.93 10.03 -12.70
N LYS A 17 19.15 10.66 -11.83
CA LYS A 17 19.48 10.82 -10.40
C LYS A 17 18.68 9.92 -9.48
N SER A 18 17.70 9.17 -9.98
CA SER A 18 16.82 8.37 -9.16
C SER A 18 16.54 7.02 -9.79
N THR A 19 17.00 5.96 -9.14
CA THR A 19 16.74 4.57 -9.55
C THR A 19 15.25 4.24 -9.47
N VAL A 20 14.57 4.73 -8.43
CA VAL A 20 13.13 4.49 -8.21
C VAL A 20 12.28 5.20 -9.25
N LEU A 21 12.57 6.49 -9.54
CA LEU A 21 11.86 7.24 -10.58
C LEU A 21 12.15 6.67 -11.97
N LYS A 22 13.41 6.30 -12.26
CA LYS A 22 13.79 5.66 -13.51
C LYS A 22 12.93 4.43 -13.77
N ALA A 23 12.84 3.51 -12.80
CA ALA A 23 12.03 2.31 -12.92
C ALA A 23 10.51 2.59 -13.08
N SER A 24 10.02 3.75 -12.62
CA SER A 24 8.61 4.16 -12.76
C SER A 24 8.28 4.69 -14.17
N TYR A 25 9.27 5.18 -14.90
CA TYR A 25 9.09 5.84 -16.22
C TYR A 25 9.78 5.11 -17.37
N GLU A 26 10.52 4.03 -17.12
CA GLU A 26 11.09 3.20 -18.18
C GLU A 26 10.06 2.23 -18.74
N ASP A 27 10.17 1.96 -20.04
CA ASP A 27 9.39 0.91 -20.69
C ASP A 27 9.79 -0.44 -20.11
N HIS A 28 8.81 -1.24 -19.71
CA HIS A 28 9.03 -2.61 -19.27
C HIS A 28 7.88 -3.51 -19.69
N PHE A 29 8.21 -4.76 -19.88
CA PHE A 29 7.24 -5.81 -20.20
C PHE A 29 7.00 -6.67 -18.97
N ILE A 30 5.71 -6.92 -18.65
CA ILE A 30 5.31 -7.79 -17.56
C ILE A 30 4.51 -8.97 -18.12
N LEU A 31 5.00 -10.17 -17.88
CA LEU A 31 4.25 -11.40 -18.07
C LEU A 31 4.20 -12.12 -16.73
N ASP A 32 3.05 -12.06 -16.08
CA ASP A 32 2.88 -12.63 -14.76
C ASP A 32 1.89 -13.80 -14.73
N TRP A 33 2.04 -14.60 -13.68
CA TRP A 33 1.11 -15.62 -13.26
C TRP A 33 0.66 -15.28 -11.86
N SER A 34 -0.65 -15.24 -11.62
CA SER A 34 -1.19 -14.98 -10.30
C SER A 34 -2.19 -16.03 -9.88
N TYR A 35 -2.17 -16.35 -8.59
CA TYR A 35 -3.14 -17.19 -7.93
C TYR A 35 -3.83 -16.39 -6.82
N LEU A 36 -5.16 -16.46 -6.76
CA LEU A 36 -5.96 -15.87 -5.69
C LEU A 36 -6.77 -16.99 -5.02
N GLY A 37 -6.47 -17.26 -3.76
CA GLY A 37 -7.26 -18.13 -2.90
C GLY A 37 -8.06 -17.33 -1.89
N THR A 38 -9.36 -17.62 -1.76
CA THR A 38 -10.21 -17.00 -0.75
C THR A 38 -10.91 -18.06 0.09
N TYR A 39 -10.95 -17.83 1.39
CA TYR A 39 -11.66 -18.67 2.34
C TYR A 39 -12.55 -17.81 3.23
N SER A 40 -13.80 -18.21 3.42
CA SER A 40 -14.74 -17.49 4.28
C SER A 40 -15.60 -18.47 5.08
N THR A 41 -15.77 -18.18 6.35
CA THR A 41 -16.71 -18.91 7.22
C THR A 41 -18.09 -18.25 7.29
N TYR A 42 -18.37 -17.23 6.45
CA TYR A 42 -19.67 -16.59 6.39
C TYR A 42 -20.76 -17.58 6.00
N ASN A 43 -21.84 -17.61 6.77
CA ASN A 43 -22.99 -18.46 6.51
C ASN A 43 -24.23 -17.61 6.19
N PRO A 44 -24.72 -17.61 4.94
CA PRO A 44 -25.89 -16.83 4.54
C PRO A 44 -27.19 -17.22 5.29
N ARG A 45 -27.26 -18.46 5.79
CA ARG A 45 -28.43 -18.93 6.58
C ARG A 45 -28.44 -18.38 8.02
N ASN A 46 -27.29 -17.88 8.49
CA ASN A 46 -27.14 -17.27 9.80
C ASN A 46 -26.23 -16.05 9.74
N PRO A 47 -26.71 -14.93 9.14
CA PRO A 47 -25.91 -13.75 8.89
C PRO A 47 -25.48 -13.00 10.16
N ASN A 48 -26.12 -13.27 11.29
CA ASN A 48 -25.82 -12.67 12.59
C ASN A 48 -24.74 -13.43 13.40
N ARG A 49 -24.05 -14.38 12.80
CA ARG A 49 -22.93 -15.08 13.42
C ARG A 49 -21.61 -14.47 12.95
N SER A 50 -20.69 -14.32 13.91
CA SER A 50 -19.31 -13.88 13.60
C SER A 50 -18.64 -14.83 12.61
N TYR A 51 -17.82 -14.26 11.71
CA TYR A 51 -17.14 -15.01 10.65
C TYR A 51 -15.77 -14.42 10.37
N LEU A 52 -14.95 -15.18 9.69
CA LEU A 52 -13.65 -14.75 9.20
C LEU A 52 -13.56 -14.89 7.69
N GLN A 53 -12.70 -14.07 7.11
CA GLN A 53 -12.31 -14.12 5.71
C GLN A 53 -10.79 -14.11 5.61
N LEU A 54 -10.26 -14.95 4.74
CA LEU A 54 -8.84 -15.01 4.41
C LEU A 54 -8.71 -14.93 2.90
N ALA A 55 -7.91 -13.98 2.40
CA ALA A 55 -7.53 -13.91 1.01
C ALA A 55 -6.00 -14.01 0.88
N LEU A 56 -5.55 -14.93 0.05
CA LEU A 56 -4.14 -15.18 -0.25
C LEU A 56 -3.92 -14.90 -1.73
N ARG A 57 -2.98 -14.05 -2.05
CA ARG A 57 -2.55 -13.82 -3.44
C ARG A 57 -1.07 -14.13 -3.56
N ALA A 58 -0.72 -14.94 -4.53
CA ALA A 58 0.65 -15.17 -4.96
C ALA A 58 0.79 -14.79 -6.43
N GLU A 59 1.83 -14.07 -6.76
CA GLU A 59 2.10 -13.61 -8.12
C GLU A 59 3.59 -13.75 -8.42
N THR A 60 3.92 -14.21 -9.63
CA THR A 60 5.29 -14.27 -10.11
C THR A 60 5.35 -13.86 -11.57
N ALA A 61 6.37 -13.10 -11.94
CA ALA A 61 6.55 -12.59 -13.30
C ALA A 61 7.93 -12.91 -13.86
N GLY A 62 8.02 -13.00 -15.19
CA GLY A 62 9.25 -13.06 -15.95
C GLY A 62 10.00 -14.38 -15.94
N ASN A 63 9.63 -15.38 -15.12
CA ASN A 63 10.41 -16.62 -14.97
C ASN A 63 10.50 -17.44 -16.26
N ALA A 64 9.39 -17.62 -16.96
CA ALA A 64 9.36 -18.33 -18.23
C ALA A 64 10.18 -17.59 -19.31
N LEU A 65 10.05 -16.26 -19.36
CA LEU A 65 10.82 -15.42 -20.28
C LEU A 65 12.32 -15.48 -19.97
N TYR A 66 12.70 -15.45 -18.71
CA TYR A 66 14.10 -15.55 -18.29
C TYR A 66 14.71 -16.89 -18.70
N GLY A 67 14.00 -18.00 -18.45
CA GLY A 67 14.44 -19.34 -18.89
C GLY A 67 14.59 -19.43 -20.40
N LEU A 68 13.62 -18.92 -21.16
CA LEU A 68 13.66 -18.88 -22.62
C LEU A 68 14.80 -17.99 -23.12
N SER A 69 14.96 -16.80 -22.56
CA SER A 69 15.98 -15.85 -22.97
C SER A 69 17.39 -16.39 -22.75
N LYS A 70 17.61 -17.09 -21.64
CA LYS A 70 18.86 -17.74 -21.33
C LYS A 70 19.16 -18.91 -22.33
N ALA A 71 18.17 -19.74 -22.62
CA ALA A 71 18.30 -20.87 -23.56
C ALA A 71 18.51 -20.40 -25.00
N ALA A 72 17.84 -19.36 -25.44
CA ALA A 72 17.91 -18.83 -26.79
C ALA A 72 18.97 -17.70 -26.96
N HIS A 73 19.77 -17.40 -25.92
CA HIS A 73 20.85 -16.41 -25.94
C HIS A 73 20.35 -15.01 -26.38
N PHE A 74 19.24 -14.53 -25.77
CA PHE A 74 18.71 -13.21 -26.07
C PHE A 74 19.73 -12.12 -25.70
N LYS A 75 19.61 -10.97 -26.37
CA LYS A 75 20.44 -9.81 -26.08
C LYS A 75 20.16 -9.29 -24.68
N GLN A 76 21.22 -8.83 -24.04
CA GLN A 76 21.16 -8.14 -22.74
C GLN A 76 21.42 -6.65 -22.94
N ASP A 77 20.92 -5.84 -22.01
CA ASP A 77 21.25 -4.42 -21.88
C ASP A 77 22.64 -4.24 -21.22
N GLU A 78 23.02 -2.98 -20.97
CA GLU A 78 24.30 -2.62 -20.32
C GLU A 78 24.37 -3.11 -18.85
N GLN A 79 23.22 -3.43 -18.23
CA GLN A 79 23.10 -3.90 -16.86
C GLN A 79 23.03 -5.46 -16.76
N GLY A 80 23.01 -6.12 -17.92
CA GLY A 80 22.93 -7.59 -18.00
C GLY A 80 21.51 -8.15 -17.97
N HIS A 81 20.47 -7.32 -18.10
CA HIS A 81 19.09 -7.76 -18.18
C HIS A 81 18.75 -8.21 -19.60
N TYR A 82 18.10 -9.36 -19.74
CA TYR A 82 17.58 -9.83 -21.01
C TYR A 82 16.45 -8.92 -21.51
N MET A 83 16.45 -8.66 -22.82
CA MET A 83 15.47 -7.83 -23.49
C MET A 83 14.58 -8.63 -24.42
N LEU A 84 13.27 -8.35 -24.40
CA LEU A 84 12.29 -8.78 -25.37
C LEU A 84 11.91 -7.60 -26.25
N TRP A 85 12.13 -7.68 -27.58
CA TRP A 85 11.91 -6.57 -28.53
C TRP A 85 12.55 -5.24 -28.09
N ARG A 86 13.75 -5.28 -27.53
CA ARG A 86 14.51 -4.13 -27.00
C ARG A 86 13.95 -3.50 -25.72
N ILE A 87 13.01 -4.15 -25.06
CA ILE A 87 12.43 -3.73 -23.80
C ILE A 87 12.80 -4.75 -22.72
N PRO A 88 13.35 -4.37 -21.57
CA PRO A 88 13.60 -5.28 -20.47
C PRO A 88 12.27 -5.80 -19.93
N PHE A 89 12.22 -7.03 -19.47
CA PHE A 89 11.04 -7.58 -18.81
C PHE A 89 11.25 -7.66 -17.30
N ALA A 90 10.19 -7.35 -16.57
CA ALA A 90 10.19 -7.43 -15.12
C ALA A 90 10.23 -8.87 -14.64
N GLN A 91 11.04 -9.15 -13.62
CA GLN A 91 11.09 -10.44 -12.94
C GLN A 91 10.97 -10.24 -11.44
N TYR A 92 9.88 -10.75 -10.85
CA TYR A 92 9.60 -10.59 -9.42
C TYR A 92 8.71 -11.72 -8.89
N ALA A 93 8.70 -11.86 -7.57
CA ALA A 93 7.69 -12.60 -6.82
C ALA A 93 6.96 -11.67 -5.87
N LYS A 94 5.65 -11.83 -5.74
CA LYS A 94 4.78 -11.03 -4.87
C LYS A 94 3.81 -11.94 -4.14
N GLY A 95 3.62 -11.69 -2.84
CA GLY A 95 2.67 -12.39 -2.00
C GLY A 95 1.90 -11.43 -1.12
N ASP A 96 0.58 -11.62 -1.05
CA ASP A 96 -0.32 -10.84 -0.19
C ASP A 96 -1.16 -11.78 0.65
N VAL A 97 -1.34 -11.43 1.92
CA VAL A 97 -2.24 -12.09 2.87
C VAL A 97 -3.15 -11.04 3.46
N ASN A 98 -4.46 -11.22 3.33
CA ASN A 98 -5.47 -10.38 3.96
C ASN A 98 -6.35 -11.25 4.85
N PHE A 99 -6.37 -10.96 6.13
CA PHE A 99 -7.21 -11.62 7.12
C PHE A 99 -8.19 -10.60 7.68
N THR A 100 -9.48 -10.91 7.66
CA THR A 100 -10.54 -10.08 8.23
C THR A 100 -11.43 -10.92 9.15
N TYR A 101 -11.62 -10.45 10.37
CA TYR A 101 -12.56 -11.02 11.33
C TYR A 101 -13.73 -10.06 11.54
N HIS A 102 -14.94 -10.58 11.34
CA HIS A 102 -16.20 -9.88 11.58
C HIS A 102 -16.84 -10.42 12.86
N GLY A 103 -16.64 -9.72 13.97
CA GLY A 103 -17.26 -10.01 15.25
C GLY A 103 -18.63 -9.35 15.33
N ILE A 104 -19.70 -10.15 15.22
CA ILE A 104 -21.09 -9.69 15.35
C ILE A 104 -21.51 -9.83 16.80
N ILE A 105 -21.53 -8.71 17.54
CA ILE A 105 -21.93 -8.66 18.94
C ILE A 105 -23.45 -8.81 19.04
N ASN A 106 -24.17 -8.08 18.19
CA ASN A 106 -25.61 -8.18 17.97
C ASN A 106 -25.97 -7.50 16.62
N PRO A 107 -27.23 -7.51 16.15
CA PRO A 107 -27.60 -6.96 14.84
C PRO A 107 -27.26 -5.46 14.63
N LYS A 108 -26.97 -4.71 15.70
CA LYS A 108 -26.63 -3.29 15.61
C LYS A 108 -25.16 -3.01 15.87
N HIS A 109 -24.41 -3.92 16.48
CA HIS A 109 -23.04 -3.69 16.94
C HIS A 109 -22.09 -4.73 16.35
N HIS A 110 -21.17 -4.28 15.54
CA HIS A 110 -20.15 -5.11 14.89
C HIS A 110 -18.75 -4.61 15.25
N LEU A 111 -17.82 -5.52 15.44
CA LEU A 111 -16.40 -5.23 15.58
C LEU A 111 -15.66 -5.92 14.44
N VAL A 112 -14.93 -5.17 13.62
CA VAL A 112 -14.19 -5.72 12.49
C VAL A 112 -12.71 -5.49 12.71
N GLY A 113 -11.94 -6.58 12.66
CA GLY A 113 -10.48 -6.54 12.67
C GLY A 113 -9.91 -6.99 11.34
N HIS A 114 -8.97 -6.24 10.79
CA HIS A 114 -8.29 -6.56 9.53
C HIS A 114 -6.77 -6.52 9.72
N ILE A 115 -6.08 -7.47 9.09
CA ILE A 115 -4.61 -7.48 8.95
C ILE A 115 -4.29 -7.80 7.50
N GLY A 116 -3.58 -6.89 6.85
CA GLY A 116 -3.05 -7.05 5.50
C GLY A 116 -1.53 -7.05 5.51
N LEU A 117 -0.92 -8.07 4.93
CA LEU A 117 0.52 -8.20 4.75
C LEU A 117 0.82 -8.38 3.28
N GLY A 118 1.83 -7.70 2.77
CA GLY A 118 2.29 -7.84 1.41
C GLY A 118 3.80 -7.75 1.31
N VAL A 119 4.39 -8.59 0.47
CA VAL A 119 5.83 -8.56 0.16
C VAL A 119 6.00 -8.80 -1.33
N ALA A 120 6.82 -7.98 -1.98
CA ALA A 120 7.18 -8.12 -3.38
C ALA A 120 8.69 -7.96 -3.56
N VAL A 121 9.32 -8.91 -4.22
CA VAL A 121 10.79 -8.99 -4.35
C VAL A 121 11.16 -9.05 -5.84
N PRO A 122 11.91 -8.07 -6.37
CA PRO A 122 12.51 -8.15 -7.69
C PRO A 122 13.76 -9.04 -7.62
N TYR A 123 14.04 -9.79 -8.67
CA TYR A 123 15.23 -10.64 -8.77
C TYR A 123 15.67 -10.89 -10.21
N LEU A 124 16.92 -11.33 -10.39
CA LEU A 124 17.55 -11.71 -11.67
C LEU A 124 17.42 -10.61 -12.73
N ASN A 125 16.34 -10.59 -13.52
CA ASN A 125 16.15 -9.66 -14.64
C ASN A 125 15.55 -8.31 -14.22
N ALA A 126 15.44 -8.03 -12.93
CA ALA A 126 14.90 -6.77 -12.42
C ALA A 126 15.59 -6.36 -11.12
N ASP A 127 16.12 -5.16 -11.07
CA ASP A 127 16.70 -4.57 -9.86
C ASP A 127 15.68 -3.89 -8.96
N VAL A 128 14.62 -3.37 -9.56
CA VAL A 128 13.54 -2.64 -8.90
C VAL A 128 12.20 -3.18 -9.40
N LEU A 129 11.20 -3.19 -8.53
CA LEU A 129 9.83 -3.54 -8.92
C LEU A 129 9.24 -2.47 -9.85
N PRO A 130 8.48 -2.88 -10.87
CA PRO A 130 7.63 -1.96 -11.61
C PRO A 130 6.72 -1.16 -10.68
N PHE A 131 6.53 0.12 -10.96
CA PHE A 131 5.77 1.04 -10.12
C PHE A 131 4.35 0.52 -9.80
N GLU A 132 3.66 -0.05 -10.79
CA GLU A 132 2.32 -0.61 -10.67
C GLU A 132 2.23 -1.88 -9.81
N LYS A 133 3.36 -2.50 -9.51
CA LYS A 133 3.44 -3.70 -8.65
C LYS A 133 3.90 -3.38 -7.23
N ARG A 134 4.36 -2.15 -6.98
CA ARG A 134 4.75 -1.69 -5.65
C ARG A 134 3.55 -1.37 -4.78
N TYR A 135 3.76 -1.34 -3.48
CA TYR A 135 2.74 -1.00 -2.49
C TYR A 135 2.70 0.49 -2.20
N PHE A 136 1.51 0.96 -1.81
CA PHE A 136 1.25 2.32 -1.35
C PHE A 136 0.68 2.28 0.06
N GLY A 137 1.01 3.30 0.87
CA GLY A 137 0.44 3.49 2.20
C GLY A 137 -0.56 4.64 2.25
N GLY A 138 -1.49 4.56 3.22
CA GLY A 138 -2.55 5.55 3.42
C GLY A 138 -3.77 5.36 2.52
N GLY A 139 -4.78 6.18 2.75
CA GLY A 139 -6.04 6.14 2.01
C GLY A 139 -7.18 5.46 2.75
N ALA A 140 -8.36 5.51 2.16
CA ALA A 140 -9.62 5.09 2.77
C ALA A 140 -9.68 3.60 3.17
N ASN A 141 -8.85 2.73 2.57
CA ASN A 141 -8.81 1.28 2.82
C ASN A 141 -7.47 0.81 3.42
N SER A 142 -6.71 1.70 4.04
CA SER A 142 -5.43 1.43 4.69
C SER A 142 -5.37 2.21 6.00
N VAL A 143 -4.37 3.07 6.21
CA VAL A 143 -4.23 3.93 7.40
C VAL A 143 -4.89 5.28 7.13
N ARG A 144 -6.12 5.48 7.62
CA ARG A 144 -7.02 6.61 7.27
C ARG A 144 -6.58 7.99 7.82
N GLY A 145 -5.52 8.06 8.60
CA GLY A 145 -4.89 9.33 8.96
C GLY A 145 -4.09 9.99 7.82
N TRP A 146 -3.86 9.29 6.72
CA TRP A 146 -3.11 9.74 5.55
C TRP A 146 -3.94 9.67 4.27
N GLN A 147 -3.73 10.63 3.38
CA GLN A 147 -4.24 10.52 2.01
C GLN A 147 -3.57 9.34 1.30
N ALA A 148 -4.22 8.85 0.24
CA ALA A 148 -3.64 7.78 -0.56
C ALA A 148 -2.25 8.17 -1.09
N ARG A 149 -1.27 7.27 -0.97
CA ARG A 149 0.12 7.48 -1.40
C ARG A 149 0.85 8.61 -0.67
N THR A 150 0.52 8.86 0.60
CA THR A 150 1.23 9.86 1.40
C THR A 150 1.85 9.31 2.68
N LEU A 151 1.75 7.99 2.91
CA LEU A 151 2.37 7.30 4.03
C LEU A 151 3.57 6.48 3.56
N GLY A 152 4.71 6.63 4.22
CA GLY A 152 5.92 5.84 4.01
C GLY A 152 6.73 6.21 2.75
N PRO A 153 7.72 5.39 2.37
CA PRO A 153 8.15 4.17 3.05
C PRO A 153 8.88 4.46 4.37
N GLY A 154 8.69 3.58 5.37
CA GLY A 154 9.33 3.70 6.67
C GLY A 154 9.16 5.07 7.32
N ALA A 155 10.27 5.71 7.68
CA ALA A 155 10.31 7.08 8.19
C ALA A 155 10.67 8.13 7.10
N TYR A 156 10.58 7.76 5.82
CA TYR A 156 10.84 8.69 4.72
C TYR A 156 9.87 9.87 4.77
N ARG A 157 10.43 11.07 4.64
CA ARG A 157 9.67 12.32 4.53
C ARG A 157 9.98 13.01 3.23
N ASN A 158 8.97 13.21 2.43
CA ASN A 158 9.12 14.02 1.24
C ASN A 158 9.11 15.51 1.58
N THR A 159 10.25 16.15 1.46
CA THR A 159 10.43 17.59 1.71
C THR A 159 10.53 18.42 0.44
N LYS A 160 10.62 17.76 -0.74
CA LYS A 160 10.95 18.44 -2.00
C LYS A 160 9.74 18.85 -2.84
N GLY A 161 8.52 18.45 -2.46
CA GLY A 161 7.31 18.75 -3.27
C GLY A 161 7.37 18.16 -4.69
N GLY A 162 6.34 18.36 -5.49
CA GLY A 162 6.33 17.92 -6.90
C GLY A 162 6.10 16.43 -7.08
N TYR A 163 7.06 15.65 -7.55
CA TYR A 163 6.98 14.19 -7.81
C TYR A 163 6.98 13.33 -6.53
N ALA A 164 6.43 13.88 -5.49
CA ALA A 164 6.33 13.36 -4.15
C ALA A 164 5.75 11.95 -4.09
N TYR A 165 4.68 11.77 -4.82
CA TYR A 165 3.89 10.52 -4.77
C TYR A 165 4.59 9.34 -5.43
N ASP A 166 5.49 9.59 -6.40
CA ASP A 166 6.23 8.54 -7.11
C ASP A 166 7.32 7.89 -6.23
N LEU A 167 7.76 8.60 -5.20
CA LEU A 167 8.71 8.11 -4.20
C LEU A 167 8.03 7.51 -2.96
N GLN A 168 6.70 7.65 -2.81
CA GLN A 168 5.96 7.08 -1.69
C GLN A 168 5.43 5.69 -2.02
N VAL A 169 6.34 4.81 -2.36
CA VAL A 169 6.12 3.42 -2.75
C VAL A 169 7.04 2.50 -1.97
N GLY A 170 6.60 1.27 -1.74
CA GLY A 170 7.36 0.26 -1.00
C GLY A 170 7.23 -1.13 -1.62
N ASP A 171 8.04 -2.03 -1.14
CA ASP A 171 8.12 -3.43 -1.55
C ASP A 171 7.50 -4.36 -0.48
N ILE A 172 7.32 -3.83 0.73
CA ILE A 172 6.66 -4.49 1.87
C ILE A 172 5.53 -3.60 2.33
N LYS A 173 4.40 -4.20 2.74
CA LYS A 173 3.22 -3.51 3.27
C LYS A 173 2.70 -4.21 4.51
N LEU A 174 2.29 -3.42 5.51
CA LEU A 174 1.53 -3.83 6.66
C LEU A 174 0.35 -2.88 6.85
N ASP A 175 -0.86 -3.44 6.91
CA ASP A 175 -2.07 -2.75 7.36
C ASP A 175 -2.69 -3.52 8.52
N MET A 176 -3.09 -2.81 9.55
CA MET A 176 -3.84 -3.32 10.70
C MET A 176 -4.96 -2.33 11.00
N ASN A 177 -6.19 -2.82 11.01
CA ASN A 177 -7.36 -1.97 11.20
C ASN A 177 -8.29 -2.62 12.22
N LEU A 178 -8.81 -1.81 13.13
CA LEU A 178 -9.86 -2.19 14.05
C LEU A 178 -10.99 -1.18 13.91
N GLU A 179 -12.18 -1.65 13.61
CA GLU A 179 -13.35 -0.81 13.36
C GLU A 179 -14.57 -1.32 14.14
N TYR A 180 -15.09 -0.48 15.02
CA TYR A 180 -16.37 -0.70 15.67
C TYR A 180 -17.46 0.01 14.89
N ARG A 181 -18.51 -0.71 14.52
CA ARG A 181 -19.65 -0.25 13.73
C ARG A 181 -20.92 -0.30 14.56
N PHE A 182 -21.70 0.77 14.53
CA PHE A 182 -22.97 0.90 15.21
C PHE A 182 -24.06 1.31 14.23
N LYS A 183 -25.03 0.43 13.99
CA LYS A 183 -26.18 0.67 13.11
C LYS A 183 -27.24 1.47 13.85
N VAL A 184 -27.34 2.76 13.54
CA VAL A 184 -28.29 3.69 14.14
C VAL A 184 -29.68 3.52 13.54
N LEU A 185 -29.74 3.48 12.19
CA LEU A 185 -30.93 3.27 11.39
C LEU A 185 -30.69 2.13 10.38
N SER A 186 -31.73 1.69 9.69
CA SER A 186 -31.57 0.63 8.66
C SER A 186 -30.57 1.01 7.57
N PHE A 187 -30.48 2.30 7.23
CA PHE A 187 -29.63 2.86 6.19
C PHE A 187 -28.41 3.65 6.73
N LEU A 188 -28.31 3.85 8.05
CA LEU A 188 -27.26 4.70 8.66
C LEU A 188 -26.47 3.93 9.69
N GLU A 189 -25.17 3.83 9.49
CA GLU A 189 -24.21 3.21 10.40
C GLU A 189 -23.09 4.22 10.75
N LEU A 190 -22.77 4.32 12.03
CA LEU A 190 -21.60 5.04 12.53
C LEU A 190 -20.46 4.09 12.78
N ALA A 191 -19.24 4.55 12.62
CA ALA A 191 -18.07 3.80 12.96
C ALA A 191 -17.04 4.63 13.73
N ALA A 192 -16.30 3.94 14.60
CA ALA A 192 -15.07 4.44 15.18
C ALA A 192 -13.95 3.46 14.84
N PHE A 193 -12.77 3.96 14.53
CA PHE A 193 -11.68 3.12 14.07
C PHE A 193 -10.31 3.50 14.63
N LEU A 194 -9.44 2.50 14.66
CA LEU A 194 -8.01 2.61 14.92
C LEU A 194 -7.29 1.87 13.80
N ASP A 195 -6.41 2.58 13.10
CA ASP A 195 -5.61 2.01 12.03
C ASP A 195 -4.13 2.11 12.37
N ALA A 196 -3.37 1.10 11.96
CA ALA A 196 -1.92 1.10 12.07
C ALA A 196 -1.30 0.43 10.82
N GLY A 197 -0.13 0.87 10.41
CA GLY A 197 0.55 0.26 9.28
C GLY A 197 1.63 1.14 8.69
N ASN A 198 2.29 0.63 7.69
CA ASN A 198 3.24 1.36 6.86
C ASN A 198 3.62 0.52 5.63
N ILE A 199 4.42 1.11 4.77
CA ILE A 199 5.14 0.43 3.70
C ILE A 199 6.64 0.60 3.92
N TRP A 200 7.46 -0.31 3.36
CA TRP A 200 8.91 -0.23 3.41
C TRP A 200 9.50 -0.70 2.09
N THR A 201 10.73 -0.28 1.81
CA THR A 201 11.54 -0.83 0.73
C THR A 201 12.38 -2.02 1.24
N ILE A 202 12.72 -2.95 0.36
CA ILE A 202 13.65 -4.04 0.68
C ILE A 202 15.09 -3.55 0.53
N LYS A 203 15.35 -2.72 -0.48
CA LYS A 203 16.66 -2.11 -0.73
C LYS A 203 16.70 -0.70 -0.15
N ASP A 204 17.88 -0.26 0.28
CA ASP A 204 18.12 1.12 0.67
C ASP A 204 18.32 1.98 -0.58
N TYR A 205 17.50 3.01 -0.72
CA TYR A 205 17.56 3.96 -1.84
C TYR A 205 17.91 5.35 -1.31
N GLU A 206 18.89 6.01 -1.92
CA GLU A 206 19.31 7.38 -1.55
C GLU A 206 18.15 8.39 -1.63
N GLU A 207 17.18 8.14 -2.52
CA GLU A 207 16.00 8.99 -2.71
C GLU A 207 14.92 8.77 -1.64
N GLN A 208 14.96 7.65 -0.92
CA GLN A 208 14.00 7.26 0.11
C GLN A 208 14.72 6.98 1.45
N PRO A 209 15.48 7.94 2.01
CA PRO A 209 16.23 7.73 3.23
C PRO A 209 15.31 7.31 4.39
N ASN A 210 15.76 6.33 5.19
CA ASN A 210 15.00 5.69 6.26
C ASN A 210 13.74 4.93 5.78
N GLY A 211 13.67 4.59 4.48
CA GLY A 211 12.55 3.83 3.89
C GLY A 211 12.72 2.33 3.97
N VAL A 212 13.93 1.83 4.20
CA VAL A 212 14.27 0.40 4.19
C VAL A 212 13.70 -0.32 5.42
N PHE A 213 13.24 -1.56 5.22
CA PHE A 213 12.75 -2.43 6.27
C PHE A 213 13.92 -2.99 7.10
N LEU A 214 13.93 -2.71 8.41
CA LEU A 214 14.89 -3.25 9.37
C LEU A 214 14.13 -3.90 10.53
N TRP A 215 14.45 -5.17 10.83
CA TRP A 215 13.75 -5.96 11.86
C TRP A 215 13.80 -5.35 13.27
N ASP A 216 14.83 -4.61 13.59
CA ASP A 216 15.04 -3.93 14.87
C ASP A 216 14.41 -2.54 14.94
N GLN A 217 13.86 -2.01 13.81
CA GLN A 217 13.36 -0.64 13.73
C GLN A 217 11.95 -0.52 13.16
N PHE A 218 11.46 -1.49 12.38
CA PHE A 218 10.18 -1.37 11.66
C PHE A 218 9.01 -1.04 12.58
N TYR A 219 8.97 -1.58 13.82
CA TYR A 219 7.90 -1.32 14.78
C TYR A 219 7.85 0.14 15.27
N LYS A 220 8.99 0.87 15.26
CA LYS A 220 9.04 2.30 15.56
C LYS A 220 8.51 3.16 14.41
N GLN A 221 8.49 2.59 13.23
CA GLN A 221 8.04 3.25 12.00
C GLN A 221 6.57 2.93 11.66
N ILE A 222 5.86 2.18 12.51
CA ILE A 222 4.42 1.94 12.30
C ILE A 222 3.68 3.25 12.54
N ALA A 223 2.96 3.70 11.51
CA ALA A 223 2.04 4.83 11.59
C ALA A 223 0.76 4.41 12.33
N TRP A 224 0.20 5.30 13.13
CA TRP A 224 -1.06 5.08 13.83
C TRP A 224 -2.03 6.22 13.55
N SER A 225 -3.29 5.89 13.33
CA SER A 225 -4.37 6.85 13.23
C SER A 225 -5.63 6.34 13.88
N TYR A 226 -6.50 7.26 14.27
CA TYR A 226 -7.83 6.96 14.77
C TYR A 226 -8.84 7.88 14.10
N GLY A 227 -10.12 7.54 14.21
CA GLY A 227 -11.12 8.38 13.61
C GLY A 227 -12.55 7.87 13.77
N VAL A 228 -13.43 8.58 13.11
CA VAL A 228 -14.85 8.25 13.06
C VAL A 228 -15.34 8.30 11.62
N GLY A 229 -16.41 7.60 11.34
CA GLY A 229 -16.99 7.60 10.01
C GLY A 229 -18.48 7.33 10.00
N VAL A 230 -19.09 7.71 8.90
CA VAL A 230 -20.52 7.51 8.62
C VAL A 230 -20.65 6.65 7.36
N ARG A 231 -21.57 5.70 7.40
CA ARG A 231 -21.90 4.81 6.29
C ARG A 231 -23.38 4.97 5.98
N PHE A 232 -23.67 5.21 4.70
CA PHE A 232 -25.03 5.26 4.17
C PHE A 232 -25.25 4.03 3.30
N ASP A 233 -26.04 3.09 3.80
CA ASP A 233 -26.44 1.88 3.07
C ASP A 233 -27.65 2.23 2.17
N LEU A 234 -27.38 2.37 0.88
CA LEU A 234 -28.39 2.69 -0.14
C LEU A 234 -28.92 1.42 -0.83
N SER A 235 -28.70 0.24 -0.24
CA SER A 235 -29.08 -1.08 -0.74
C SER A 235 -28.34 -1.55 -2.02
N ILE A 236 -28.00 -0.64 -2.91
CA ILE A 236 -27.23 -0.91 -4.15
C ILE A 236 -25.74 -0.76 -3.86
N PHE A 237 -25.36 0.25 -3.08
CA PHE A 237 -23.99 0.50 -2.63
C PHE A 237 -23.98 1.21 -1.28
N ILE A 238 -22.88 1.10 -0.57
CA ILE A 238 -22.64 1.80 0.67
C ILE A 238 -21.78 3.01 0.37
N PHE A 239 -22.27 4.21 0.67
CA PHE A 239 -21.47 5.42 0.63
C PHE A 239 -20.86 5.68 2.01
N ARG A 240 -19.58 5.97 2.03
CA ARG A 240 -18.80 6.12 3.26
C ARG A 240 -18.06 7.45 3.30
N VAL A 241 -18.10 8.10 4.46
CA VAL A 241 -17.29 9.27 4.79
C VAL A 241 -16.53 8.97 6.07
N ASP A 242 -15.21 8.99 6.02
CA ASP A 242 -14.33 8.78 7.16
C ASP A 242 -13.54 10.05 7.46
N PHE A 243 -13.42 10.38 8.74
CA PHE A 243 -12.56 11.41 9.27
C PHE A 243 -11.47 10.77 10.11
N GLY A 244 -10.22 10.85 9.65
CA GLY A 244 -9.04 10.26 10.27
C GLY A 244 -8.13 11.32 10.87
N VAL A 245 -7.52 10.99 12.00
CA VAL A 245 -6.55 11.84 12.71
C VAL A 245 -5.28 11.02 12.93
N LYS A 246 -4.13 11.58 12.60
CA LYS A 246 -2.83 10.96 12.87
C LYS A 246 -2.57 10.92 14.38
N LEU A 247 -2.12 9.77 14.87
CA LEU A 247 -1.67 9.60 16.25
C LEU A 247 -0.14 9.49 16.33
N HIS A 248 0.46 8.69 15.43
CA HIS A 248 1.91 8.53 15.32
C HIS A 248 2.33 8.64 13.86
N ASP A 249 3.11 9.66 13.52
CA ASP A 249 3.63 9.94 12.18
C ASP A 249 5.13 9.59 12.11
N PRO A 250 5.52 8.45 11.51
CA PRO A 250 6.90 8.02 11.45
C PRO A 250 7.81 8.98 10.67
N SER A 251 7.28 9.76 9.74
CA SER A 251 8.05 10.73 8.97
C SER A 251 8.62 11.88 9.84
N ARG A 252 8.17 12.01 11.07
CA ARG A 252 8.59 13.04 12.03
C ARG A 252 9.47 12.52 13.17
N ILE A 253 9.94 11.27 13.09
CA ILE A 253 10.81 10.67 14.12
C ILE A 253 12.09 11.48 14.28
N ALA A 254 12.72 11.90 13.18
CA ALA A 254 13.94 12.70 13.23
C ALA A 254 13.78 14.07 13.92
N GLU A 255 12.55 14.60 13.98
CA GLU A 255 12.21 15.86 14.65
C GLU A 255 11.81 15.65 16.12
N GLY A 256 11.68 14.39 16.60
CA GLY A 256 11.14 14.07 17.92
C GLY A 256 9.65 14.42 18.08
N LYS A 257 8.92 14.61 16.97
CA LYS A 257 7.51 15.06 16.92
C LYS A 257 6.57 14.01 16.31
N GLN A 258 6.95 12.74 16.37
CA GLN A 258 6.18 11.64 15.77
C GLN A 258 4.81 11.43 16.45
N TRP A 259 4.68 11.69 17.75
CA TRP A 259 3.40 11.60 18.46
C TRP A 259 2.61 12.90 18.28
N ARG A 260 1.48 12.80 17.57
CA ARG A 260 0.62 13.93 17.19
C ARG A 260 -0.47 14.10 18.22
N THR A 261 -0.23 14.93 19.23
CA THR A 261 -1.18 15.25 20.30
C THR A 261 -1.37 16.76 20.40
N ALA A 262 -2.42 17.21 21.08
CA ALA A 262 -2.69 18.63 21.28
C ALA A 262 -1.51 19.42 21.88
N GLY A 263 -0.73 18.77 22.77
CA GLY A 263 0.49 19.35 23.35
C GLY A 263 1.73 19.23 22.47
N ASN A 264 1.68 18.49 21.36
CA ASN A 264 2.83 18.22 20.48
C ASN A 264 2.56 18.62 19.02
N GLY A 265 1.85 19.73 18.81
CA GLY A 265 1.67 20.35 17.51
C GLY A 265 0.71 19.62 16.56
N LEU A 266 -0.32 18.96 17.10
CA LEU A 266 -1.43 18.44 16.30
C LEU A 266 -2.07 19.60 15.52
N GLY A 267 -2.09 19.52 14.20
CA GLY A 267 -2.60 20.54 13.30
C GLY A 267 -3.71 20.04 12.39
N TRP A 268 -4.77 20.84 12.24
CA TRP A 268 -5.90 20.49 11.35
C TRP A 268 -5.47 20.17 9.92
N LYS A 269 -4.57 20.96 9.38
CA LYS A 269 -4.14 20.86 7.97
C LYS A 269 -3.25 19.65 7.68
N ASP A 270 -2.38 19.27 8.63
CA ASP A 270 -1.32 18.28 8.40
C ASP A 270 -1.66 16.90 8.97
N ASP A 271 -2.55 16.85 9.96
CA ASP A 271 -2.77 15.62 10.75
C ASP A 271 -4.20 15.09 10.66
N MET A 272 -5.08 15.76 9.93
CA MET A 272 -6.48 15.37 9.76
C MET A 272 -6.81 15.14 8.30
N THR A 273 -7.62 14.10 8.03
CA THR A 273 -7.90 13.63 6.68
C THR A 273 -9.36 13.26 6.54
N PHE A 274 -9.97 13.64 5.42
CA PHE A 274 -11.30 13.18 5.02
C PHE A 274 -11.18 12.21 3.85
N HIS A 275 -11.93 11.11 3.92
CA HIS A 275 -12.05 10.14 2.85
C HIS A 275 -13.50 9.95 2.45
N PHE A 276 -13.74 9.95 1.15
CA PHE A 276 -15.01 9.54 0.55
C PHE A 276 -14.77 8.23 -0.19
N ALA A 277 -15.60 7.23 0.07
CA ALA A 277 -15.43 5.92 -0.54
C ALA A 277 -16.76 5.20 -0.74
N ILE A 278 -16.75 4.19 -1.60
CA ILE A 278 -17.87 3.29 -1.84
C ILE A 278 -17.51 1.90 -1.30
N GLY A 279 -18.43 1.28 -0.56
CA GLY A 279 -18.22 0.00 0.09
C GLY A 279 -17.58 0.09 1.48
N TYR A 280 -17.44 -1.07 2.13
CA TYR A 280 -16.66 -1.17 3.37
C TYR A 280 -15.15 -1.14 3.09
N PRO A 281 -14.31 -0.77 4.07
CA PRO A 281 -12.86 -0.65 3.84
C PRO A 281 -12.17 -2.00 3.64
N PHE A 282 -12.70 -3.06 4.21
CA PHE A 282 -12.19 -4.44 4.19
C PHE A 282 -13.31 -5.44 4.52
#